data_dd6a5c1c100342b57312a90db789fa0f
#
_entry.id   dd6a5c1c100342b57312a90db789fa0f
#
_cell.length_a   1.000
_cell.length_b   1.000
_cell.length_c   1.000
_cell.angle_alpha   90.00
_cell.angle_beta   90.00
_cell.angle_gamma   90.00
#
_symmetry.space_group_name_H-M   'P 1'
#
loop_
_entity.id
_entity.type
_entity.pdbx_description
1 polymer ?
#
loop_
_entity_poly.entity_id
_entity_poly.type
_entity_poly.pdbx_seq_one_letter_code
_entity_poly.pdbx_strand_id
1 'polypeptide(L)'
;FEKFGCVIGDECHGFKSKSLTTIMNKCREAEYRFGTTGTLDGTQTHELVLQGLFGKIYNVTTTKKLQDNDTLAKLNINVLLLRYPESVRKEFGKREYHDELDFIVKHEGRNKLIKNLALDLKGNTLVLFQYVEKHGKPLFELIRDGAVKERKIFYVSGQVEASDREVIRQIVETQKNSIIVASLGTFSTGINIRNLHNIIFASPSKSQVRVLQSIGRSLRKSDDGSDATLYDIADDLHWKSRENFTLTHSAERIKIYAKEQFNYDIHEIKL
;
A
#
# COMPACT_ATOMS: atom_id res chain seq x y z
N PHE A 1 -21.63 19.11 -21.43
CA PHE A 1 -20.94 17.87 -21.75
C PHE A 1 -21.00 17.52 -23.24
N GLU A 2 -21.99 18.00 -23.97
CA GLU A 2 -22.21 17.71 -25.40
C GLU A 2 -21.15 18.29 -26.36
N LYS A 3 -20.28 19.20 -25.86
CA LYS A 3 -19.24 19.86 -26.66
C LYS A 3 -17.91 19.09 -26.70
N PHE A 4 -17.80 18.00 -25.97
CA PHE A 4 -16.56 17.24 -25.88
C PHE A 4 -16.53 16.10 -26.92
N GLY A 5 -15.63 16.17 -27.88
CA GLY A 5 -15.38 15.09 -28.86
C GLY A 5 -14.59 13.92 -28.28
N CYS A 6 -13.84 14.16 -27.21
CA CYS A 6 -13.02 13.14 -26.55
C CYS A 6 -13.13 13.24 -25.03
N VAL A 7 -13.21 12.10 -24.36
CA VAL A 7 -13.21 11.97 -22.90
C VAL A 7 -12.16 10.93 -22.49
N ILE A 8 -11.29 11.32 -21.59
CA ILE A 8 -10.27 10.43 -21.00
C ILE A 8 -10.54 10.28 -19.52
N GLY A 9 -10.80 9.05 -19.07
CA GLY A 9 -10.97 8.69 -17.66
C GLY A 9 -9.70 8.06 -17.12
N ASP A 10 -8.91 8.79 -16.34
CA ASP A 10 -7.81 8.20 -15.60
C ASP A 10 -8.32 7.51 -14.34
N GLU A 11 -7.59 6.46 -13.89
CA GLU A 11 -8.03 5.56 -12.81
C GLU A 11 -9.49 5.09 -12.99
N CYS A 12 -9.82 4.68 -14.21
CA CYS A 12 -11.19 4.37 -14.61
C CYS A 12 -11.84 3.24 -13.79
N HIS A 13 -11.07 2.46 -13.01
CA HIS A 13 -11.62 1.53 -12.02
C HIS A 13 -12.52 2.23 -10.97
N GLY A 14 -12.39 3.55 -10.78
CA GLY A 14 -13.26 4.36 -9.92
C GLY A 14 -14.66 4.61 -10.54
N PHE A 15 -14.88 4.37 -11.84
CA PHE A 15 -16.14 4.65 -12.54
C PHE A 15 -17.30 3.70 -12.22
N LYS A 16 -17.15 2.85 -11.22
CA LYS A 16 -18.27 2.16 -10.57
C LYS A 16 -19.10 3.09 -9.66
N SER A 17 -18.59 4.27 -9.30
CA SER A 17 -19.31 5.25 -8.52
C SER A 17 -20.42 5.90 -9.36
N LYS A 18 -21.60 6.12 -8.74
CA LYS A 18 -22.77 6.71 -9.41
C LYS A 18 -22.46 8.09 -10.02
N SER A 19 -21.64 8.91 -9.35
CA SER A 19 -21.25 10.25 -9.81
C SER A 19 -20.45 10.20 -11.11
N LEU A 20 -19.41 9.38 -11.16
CA LEU A 20 -18.56 9.26 -12.35
C LEU A 20 -19.30 8.62 -13.53
N THR A 21 -20.10 7.58 -13.27
CA THR A 21 -20.98 6.98 -14.28
C THR A 21 -21.97 8.00 -14.85
N THR A 22 -22.54 8.86 -13.98
CA THR A 22 -23.47 9.92 -14.42
C THR A 22 -22.77 10.95 -15.30
N ILE A 23 -21.52 11.34 -14.99
CA ILE A 23 -20.72 12.24 -15.81
C ILE A 23 -20.49 11.62 -17.20
N MET A 24 -20.05 10.37 -17.26
CA MET A 24 -19.82 9.66 -18.52
C MET A 24 -21.09 9.54 -19.38
N ASN A 25 -22.23 9.30 -18.73
CA ASN A 25 -23.53 9.24 -19.42
C ASN A 25 -23.98 10.59 -20.00
N LYS A 26 -23.49 11.72 -19.47
CA LYS A 26 -23.72 13.05 -20.04
C LYS A 26 -22.81 13.37 -21.23
N CYS A 27 -21.70 12.65 -21.40
CA CYS A 27 -20.77 12.79 -22.52
C CYS A 27 -21.16 11.86 -23.70
N ARG A 28 -22.45 11.72 -24.03
CA ARG A 28 -22.92 10.73 -25.02
C ARG A 28 -22.43 11.03 -26.43
N GLU A 29 -22.27 12.29 -26.77
CA GLU A 29 -21.83 12.76 -28.09
C GLU A 29 -20.32 12.68 -28.28
N ALA A 30 -19.54 12.27 -27.22
CA ALA A 30 -18.09 12.10 -27.34
C ALA A 30 -17.78 10.88 -28.23
N GLU A 31 -17.17 11.14 -29.37
CA GLU A 31 -16.75 10.13 -30.35
C GLU A 31 -15.67 9.20 -29.77
N TYR A 32 -14.76 9.77 -28.97
CA TYR A 32 -13.64 9.03 -28.38
C TYR A 32 -13.77 8.98 -26.87
N ARG A 33 -13.72 7.76 -26.31
CA ARG A 33 -13.76 7.51 -24.88
C ARG A 33 -12.65 6.55 -24.49
N PHE A 34 -11.69 7.03 -23.74
CA PHE A 34 -10.55 6.25 -23.25
C PHE A 34 -10.61 6.14 -21.72
N GLY A 35 -10.54 4.92 -21.21
CA GLY A 35 -10.34 4.65 -19.80
C GLY A 35 -8.95 4.07 -19.57
N THR A 36 -8.15 4.69 -18.70
CA THR A 36 -6.87 4.16 -18.29
C THR A 36 -6.95 3.71 -16.84
N THR A 37 -6.43 2.54 -16.53
CA THR A 37 -6.28 2.08 -15.16
C THR A 37 -5.13 1.10 -15.06
N GLY A 38 -4.49 1.19 -13.94
CA GLY A 38 -3.47 0.23 -13.62
C GLY A 38 -4.00 -1.02 -12.94
N THR A 39 -5.25 -1.05 -12.45
CA THR A 39 -5.84 -2.16 -11.70
C THR A 39 -7.29 -2.35 -12.06
N LEU A 40 -7.67 -3.61 -12.31
CA LEU A 40 -9.06 -4.05 -12.33
C LEU A 40 -9.33 -4.84 -11.06
N ASP A 41 -10.52 -4.70 -10.47
CA ASP A 41 -10.88 -5.44 -9.25
C ASP A 41 -11.17 -6.93 -9.51
N GLY A 42 -11.18 -7.34 -10.79
CA GLY A 42 -11.39 -8.72 -11.23
C GLY A 42 -12.82 -9.21 -11.12
N THR A 43 -13.80 -8.34 -10.84
CA THR A 43 -15.21 -8.71 -10.84
C THR A 43 -15.81 -8.48 -12.22
N GLN A 44 -16.49 -9.50 -12.77
CA GLN A 44 -17.13 -9.42 -14.10
C GLN A 44 -18.10 -8.25 -14.22
N THR A 45 -18.89 -7.98 -13.18
CA THR A 45 -19.84 -6.86 -13.17
C THR A 45 -19.14 -5.52 -13.34
N HIS A 46 -17.99 -5.33 -12.69
CA HIS A 46 -17.21 -4.10 -12.82
C HIS A 46 -16.60 -3.98 -14.21
N GLU A 47 -16.06 -5.04 -14.75
CA GLU A 47 -15.51 -5.06 -16.10
C GLU A 47 -16.57 -4.73 -17.16
N LEU A 48 -17.78 -5.28 -17.02
CA LEU A 48 -18.91 -4.95 -17.91
C LEU A 48 -19.31 -3.47 -17.86
N VAL A 49 -19.31 -2.86 -16.66
CA VAL A 49 -19.57 -1.41 -16.52
C VAL A 49 -18.50 -0.61 -17.25
N LEU A 50 -17.23 -0.95 -17.07
CA LEU A 50 -16.13 -0.25 -17.75
C LEU A 50 -16.17 -0.43 -19.26
N GLN A 51 -16.48 -1.64 -19.74
CA GLN A 51 -16.66 -1.89 -21.16
C GLN A 51 -17.85 -1.10 -21.76
N GLY A 52 -18.92 -0.95 -21.00
CA GLY A 52 -20.08 -0.11 -21.42
C GLY A 52 -19.75 1.38 -21.50
N LEU A 53 -18.82 1.87 -20.68
CA LEU A 53 -18.42 3.29 -20.65
C LEU A 53 -17.30 3.62 -21.65
N PHE A 54 -16.31 2.72 -21.81
CA PHE A 54 -15.05 2.98 -22.52
C PHE A 54 -14.76 2.00 -23.68
N GLY A 55 -15.55 0.94 -23.82
CA GLY A 55 -15.33 -0.08 -24.84
C GLY A 55 -14.41 -1.22 -24.36
N LYS A 56 -13.85 -1.96 -25.31
CA LYS A 56 -13.08 -3.18 -25.04
C LYS A 56 -11.83 -2.91 -24.18
N ILE A 57 -11.58 -3.79 -23.22
CA ILE A 57 -10.41 -3.75 -22.36
C ILE A 57 -9.19 -4.33 -23.09
N TYR A 58 -8.09 -3.59 -23.08
CA TYR A 58 -6.80 -4.01 -23.62
C TYR A 58 -5.74 -3.99 -22.53
N ASN A 59 -5.03 -5.09 -22.34
CA ASN A 59 -3.84 -5.14 -21.49
C ASN A 59 -2.63 -4.64 -22.29
N VAL A 60 -2.19 -3.42 -22.01
CA VAL A 60 -1.08 -2.78 -22.74
C VAL A 60 0.26 -3.33 -22.28
N THR A 61 0.45 -3.51 -20.96
CA THR A 61 1.70 -4.01 -20.36
C THR A 61 1.44 -4.62 -18.98
N THR A 62 2.42 -5.33 -18.45
CA THR A 62 2.41 -5.85 -17.09
C THR A 62 3.54 -5.22 -16.28
N THR A 63 3.41 -5.19 -14.95
CA THR A 63 4.47 -4.71 -14.04
C THR A 63 5.79 -5.44 -14.30
N LYS A 64 5.74 -6.75 -14.50
CA LYS A 64 6.92 -7.56 -14.81
C LYS A 64 7.61 -7.12 -16.10
N LYS A 65 6.88 -6.92 -17.20
CA LYS A 65 7.47 -6.42 -18.45
C LYS A 65 8.16 -5.07 -18.28
N LEU A 66 7.59 -4.19 -17.47
CA LEU A 66 8.19 -2.88 -17.18
C LEU A 66 9.47 -3.01 -16.33
N GLN A 67 9.51 -3.98 -15.42
CA GLN A 67 10.70 -4.30 -14.62
C GLN A 67 11.78 -4.98 -15.45
N ASP A 68 11.42 -5.93 -16.32
CA ASP A 68 12.34 -6.63 -17.20
C ASP A 68 12.97 -5.68 -18.23
N ASN A 69 12.23 -4.64 -18.63
CA ASN A 69 12.72 -3.55 -19.51
C ASN A 69 13.43 -2.42 -18.76
N ASP A 70 13.77 -2.61 -17.48
CA ASP A 70 14.43 -1.61 -16.65
C ASP A 70 13.69 -0.26 -16.50
N THR A 71 12.41 -0.22 -16.85
CA THR A 71 11.56 0.98 -16.75
C THR A 71 11.08 1.21 -15.31
N LEU A 72 10.91 0.13 -14.55
CA LEU A 72 10.55 0.15 -13.13
C LEU A 72 11.62 -0.56 -12.29
N ALA A 73 11.81 -0.12 -11.05
CA ALA A 73 12.61 -0.83 -10.07
C ALA A 73 11.99 -2.21 -9.77
N LYS A 74 12.84 -3.19 -9.50
CA LYS A 74 12.37 -4.46 -8.96
C LYS A 74 11.89 -4.25 -7.53
N LEU A 75 10.89 -5.01 -7.13
CA LEU A 75 10.36 -5.01 -5.78
C LEU A 75 10.56 -6.40 -5.17
N ASN A 76 11.38 -6.47 -4.14
CA ASN A 76 11.53 -7.67 -3.33
C ASN A 76 10.58 -7.59 -2.13
N ILE A 77 9.91 -8.68 -1.76
CA ILE A 77 8.90 -8.68 -0.70
C ILE A 77 9.34 -9.64 0.39
N ASN A 78 9.47 -9.13 1.60
CA ASN A 78 9.68 -9.92 2.82
C ASN A 78 8.38 -9.92 3.63
N VAL A 79 7.68 -11.04 3.67
CA VAL A 79 6.51 -11.22 4.52
C VAL A 79 7.00 -11.63 5.91
N LEU A 80 6.80 -10.76 6.89
CA LEU A 80 7.18 -11.00 8.29
C LEU A 80 5.97 -11.53 9.05
N LEU A 81 5.88 -12.86 9.18
CA LEU A 81 4.79 -13.54 9.87
C LEU A 81 5.03 -13.53 11.38
N LEU A 82 4.32 -12.66 12.09
CA LEU A 82 4.44 -12.49 13.53
C LEU A 82 3.59 -13.52 14.27
N ARG A 83 4.23 -14.48 14.92
CA ARG A 83 3.56 -15.51 15.70
C ARG A 83 3.46 -15.10 17.15
N TYR A 84 2.22 -14.90 17.59
CA TYR A 84 1.91 -14.50 18.96
C TYR A 84 2.02 -15.69 19.94
N PRO A 85 2.29 -15.45 21.23
CA PRO A 85 2.30 -16.49 22.26
C PRO A 85 1.00 -17.30 22.29
N GLU A 86 1.09 -18.57 22.67
CA GLU A 86 -0.06 -19.48 22.69
C GLU A 86 -1.20 -18.97 23.57
N SER A 87 -0.88 -18.37 24.73
CA SER A 87 -1.85 -17.76 25.63
C SER A 87 -2.70 -16.69 24.95
N VAL A 88 -2.03 -15.82 24.16
CA VAL A 88 -2.69 -14.75 23.41
C VAL A 88 -3.58 -15.33 22.29
N ARG A 89 -3.04 -16.25 21.49
CA ARG A 89 -3.78 -16.90 20.40
C ARG A 89 -5.03 -17.61 20.87
N LYS A 90 -4.97 -18.29 22.02
CA LYS A 90 -6.10 -18.96 22.65
C LYS A 90 -7.22 -17.97 23.03
N GLU A 91 -6.85 -16.80 23.56
CA GLU A 91 -7.79 -15.75 23.92
C GLU A 91 -8.50 -15.16 22.68
N PHE A 92 -7.75 -14.94 21.58
CA PHE A 92 -8.27 -14.33 20.36
C PHE A 92 -9.07 -15.28 19.45
N GLY A 93 -9.10 -16.59 19.72
CA GLY A 93 -9.79 -17.60 18.90
C GLY A 93 -11.30 -17.39 18.71
N LYS A 94 -11.95 -16.40 19.35
CA LYS A 94 -13.40 -16.10 19.25
C LYS A 94 -13.71 -14.62 19.07
N ARG A 95 -12.71 -13.77 18.79
CA ARG A 95 -12.91 -12.32 18.70
C ARG A 95 -13.44 -11.91 17.33
N GLU A 96 -14.14 -10.78 17.30
CA GLU A 96 -14.60 -10.12 16.09
C GLU A 96 -13.44 -9.39 15.39
N TYR A 97 -13.61 -9.09 14.09
CA TYR A 97 -12.59 -8.45 13.28
C TYR A 97 -12.09 -7.11 13.88
N HIS A 98 -12.98 -6.30 14.41
CA HIS A 98 -12.59 -5.02 15.01
C HIS A 98 -11.76 -5.18 16.29
N ASP A 99 -12.07 -6.19 17.10
CA ASP A 99 -11.31 -6.48 18.33
C ASP A 99 -9.91 -6.99 17.99
N GLU A 100 -9.81 -7.83 16.96
CA GLU A 100 -8.52 -8.32 16.45
C GLU A 100 -7.65 -7.17 15.94
N LEU A 101 -8.23 -6.27 15.12
CA LEU A 101 -7.52 -5.10 14.63
C LEU A 101 -7.05 -4.16 15.74
N ASP A 102 -7.95 -3.87 16.70
CA ASP A 102 -7.63 -2.99 17.82
C ASP A 102 -6.51 -3.56 18.70
N PHE A 103 -6.50 -4.87 18.92
CA PHE A 103 -5.41 -5.54 19.61
C PHE A 103 -4.09 -5.43 18.84
N ILE A 104 -4.08 -5.80 17.56
CA ILE A 104 -2.88 -5.83 16.72
C ILE A 104 -2.22 -4.44 16.63
N VAL A 105 -2.99 -3.40 16.34
CA VAL A 105 -2.43 -2.05 16.15
C VAL A 105 -1.94 -1.42 17.46
N LYS A 106 -2.43 -1.88 18.62
CA LYS A 106 -2.01 -1.41 19.94
C LYS A 106 -0.94 -2.29 20.59
N HIS A 107 -0.63 -3.45 20.02
CA HIS A 107 0.29 -4.42 20.63
C HIS A 107 1.72 -3.87 20.70
N GLU A 108 2.23 -3.68 21.91
CA GLU A 108 3.53 -3.03 22.17
C GLU A 108 4.69 -3.75 21.51
N GLY A 109 4.77 -5.09 21.69
CA GLY A 109 5.86 -5.91 21.11
C GLY A 109 5.90 -5.79 19.58
N ARG A 110 4.73 -5.79 18.94
CA ARG A 110 4.60 -5.60 17.50
C ARG A 110 5.07 -4.21 17.04
N ASN A 111 4.60 -3.16 17.71
CA ASN A 111 4.98 -1.79 17.37
C ASN A 111 6.47 -1.53 17.63
N LYS A 112 7.05 -2.14 18.68
CA LYS A 112 8.47 -2.13 18.95
C LYS A 112 9.29 -2.83 17.86
N LEU A 113 8.80 -3.95 17.33
CA LEU A 113 9.43 -4.64 16.20
C LEU A 113 9.42 -3.75 14.95
N ILE A 114 8.27 -3.15 14.62
CA ILE A 114 8.14 -2.23 13.47
C ILE A 114 9.07 -1.03 13.63
N LYS A 115 9.11 -0.44 14.83
CA LYS A 115 10.06 0.64 15.16
C LYS A 115 11.51 0.21 14.91
N ASN A 116 11.94 -0.92 15.48
CA ASN A 116 13.30 -1.40 15.33
C ASN A 116 13.64 -1.66 13.87
N LEU A 117 12.76 -2.35 13.14
CA LEU A 117 12.91 -2.56 11.70
C LEU A 117 13.10 -1.23 10.95
N ALA A 118 12.22 -0.24 11.19
CA ALA A 118 12.31 1.05 10.52
C ALA A 118 13.62 1.80 10.83
N LEU A 119 14.14 1.66 12.05
CA LEU A 119 15.38 2.30 12.47
C LEU A 119 16.64 1.58 11.95
N ASP A 120 16.61 0.26 11.82
CA ASP A 120 17.74 -0.56 11.36
C ASP A 120 17.94 -0.51 9.84
N LEU A 121 16.85 -0.30 9.10
CA LEU A 121 16.89 -0.21 7.65
C LEU A 121 17.65 1.03 7.18
N LYS A 122 18.56 0.85 6.23
CA LYS A 122 19.28 1.94 5.58
C LYS A 122 18.50 2.45 4.36
N GLY A 123 18.67 3.71 4.03
CA GLY A 123 17.95 4.36 2.92
C GLY A 123 16.60 4.92 3.35
N ASN A 124 15.93 5.58 2.40
CA ASN A 124 14.64 6.18 2.66
C ASN A 124 13.59 5.06 2.88
N THR A 125 12.92 5.13 4.01
CA THR A 125 11.97 4.11 4.48
C THR A 125 10.58 4.73 4.63
N LEU A 126 9.57 4.09 4.02
CA LEU A 126 8.17 4.46 4.13
C LEU A 126 7.44 3.47 5.04
N VAL A 127 6.86 3.95 6.13
CA VAL A 127 6.04 3.15 7.05
C VAL A 127 4.57 3.50 6.82
N LEU A 128 3.79 2.55 6.34
CA LEU A 128 2.39 2.77 5.97
C LEU A 128 1.44 2.25 7.04
N PHE A 129 0.58 3.13 7.53
CA PHE A 129 -0.48 2.82 8.49
C PHE A 129 -1.87 3.16 7.96
N GLN A 130 -2.92 2.59 8.58
CA GLN A 130 -4.32 2.84 8.23
C GLN A 130 -5.03 3.75 9.24
N TYR A 131 -4.82 3.55 10.53
CA TYR A 131 -5.54 4.25 11.59
C TYR A 131 -4.70 5.38 12.17
N VAL A 132 -5.14 6.63 11.95
CA VAL A 132 -4.40 7.84 12.34
C VAL A 132 -4.16 7.89 13.84
N GLU A 133 -5.23 7.91 14.65
CA GLU A 133 -5.13 8.11 16.10
C GLU A 133 -4.67 6.85 16.85
N LYS A 134 -5.18 5.67 16.44
CA LYS A 134 -4.94 4.43 17.17
C LYS A 134 -3.56 3.83 16.91
N HIS A 135 -2.95 4.13 15.76
CA HIS A 135 -1.73 3.46 15.31
C HIS A 135 -0.69 4.44 14.75
N GLY A 136 -1.07 5.29 13.79
CA GLY A 136 -0.12 6.13 13.06
C GLY A 136 0.62 7.13 13.94
N LYS A 137 -0.10 7.89 14.78
CA LYS A 137 0.52 8.84 15.72
C LYS A 137 1.38 8.14 16.76
N PRO A 138 0.91 7.11 17.50
CA PRO A 138 1.74 6.39 18.44
C PRO A 138 2.98 5.76 17.82
N LEU A 139 2.85 5.18 16.62
CA LEU A 139 3.97 4.58 15.91
C LEU A 139 5.00 5.63 15.45
N PHE A 140 4.54 6.79 14.98
CA PHE A 140 5.40 7.91 14.64
C PHE A 140 6.22 8.40 15.85
N GLU A 141 5.56 8.63 16.98
CA GLU A 141 6.22 9.04 18.21
C GLU A 141 7.26 8.02 18.66
N LEU A 142 6.90 6.74 18.64
CA LEU A 142 7.79 5.65 19.01
C LEU A 142 9.05 5.57 18.12
N ILE A 143 8.89 5.77 16.80
CA ILE A 143 10.00 5.80 15.85
C ILE A 143 10.84 7.05 16.04
N ARG A 144 10.21 8.23 16.17
CA ARG A 144 10.90 9.51 16.36
C ARG A 144 11.77 9.49 17.62
N ASP A 145 11.22 9.02 18.74
CA ASP A 145 11.92 9.00 20.02
C ASP A 145 13.04 7.97 20.09
N GLY A 146 13.00 6.96 19.23
CA GLY A 146 14.08 5.97 19.08
C GLY A 146 15.13 6.33 18.03
N ALA A 147 14.92 7.37 17.22
CA ALA A 147 15.82 7.72 16.13
C ALA A 147 17.04 8.54 16.62
N VAL A 148 18.18 8.36 15.93
CA VAL A 148 19.33 9.24 16.10
C VAL A 148 18.99 10.65 15.54
N LYS A 149 19.59 11.70 16.13
CA LYS A 149 19.26 13.11 15.80
C LYS A 149 19.43 13.47 14.33
N GLU A 150 20.35 12.83 13.65
CA GLU A 150 20.69 13.08 12.26
C GLU A 150 19.66 12.48 11.28
N ARG A 151 18.86 11.48 11.73
CA ARG A 151 17.87 10.82 10.89
C ARG A 151 16.54 11.57 10.92
N LYS A 152 16.12 12.12 9.79
CA LYS A 152 14.88 12.88 9.69
C LYS A 152 13.69 11.94 9.64
N ILE A 153 12.68 12.22 10.47
CA ILE A 153 11.43 11.46 10.55
C ILE A 153 10.28 12.39 10.21
N PHE A 154 9.44 12.00 9.24
CA PHE A 154 8.30 12.79 8.79
C PHE A 154 6.98 12.05 9.05
N TYR A 155 5.95 12.81 9.38
CA TYR A 155 4.59 12.29 9.52
C TYR A 155 3.68 12.86 8.44
N VAL A 156 2.92 12.00 7.74
CA VAL A 156 2.03 12.38 6.64
C VAL A 156 0.68 11.68 6.79
N SER A 157 -0.38 12.45 6.94
CA SER A 157 -1.76 11.92 6.97
C SER A 157 -2.69 12.83 6.18
N GLY A 158 -3.95 12.44 6.03
CA GLY A 158 -4.96 13.25 5.37
C GLY A 158 -5.24 14.60 6.04
N GLN A 159 -4.79 14.79 7.30
CA GLN A 159 -4.88 16.05 8.04
C GLN A 159 -3.76 17.03 7.67
N VAL A 160 -2.69 16.56 7.01
CA VAL A 160 -1.60 17.41 6.51
C VAL A 160 -2.01 18.03 5.19
N GLU A 161 -1.83 19.33 5.03
CA GLU A 161 -2.17 20.05 3.80
C GLU A 161 -1.40 19.52 2.58
N ALA A 162 -1.97 19.68 1.39
CA ALA A 162 -1.35 19.18 0.16
C ALA A 162 0.00 19.86 -0.15
N SER A 163 0.11 21.17 0.16
CA SER A 163 1.35 21.95 0.07
C SER A 163 2.46 21.36 0.93
N ASP A 164 2.16 21.05 2.20
CA ASP A 164 3.14 20.50 3.15
C ASP A 164 3.57 19.08 2.74
N ARG A 165 2.65 18.28 2.22
CA ARG A 165 2.98 16.96 1.66
C ARG A 165 3.96 17.04 0.50
N GLU A 166 3.79 18.04 -0.36
CA GLU A 166 4.71 18.25 -1.49
C GLU A 166 6.10 18.72 -1.00
N VAL A 167 6.16 19.58 -0.01
CA VAL A 167 7.43 19.99 0.64
C VAL A 167 8.14 18.79 1.26
N ILE A 168 7.41 17.95 2.01
CA ILE A 168 7.97 16.71 2.58
C ILE A 168 8.51 15.80 1.47
N ARG A 169 7.77 15.63 0.38
CA ARG A 169 8.21 14.84 -0.77
C ARG A 169 9.53 15.35 -1.33
N GLN A 170 9.63 16.65 -1.60
CA GLN A 170 10.84 17.28 -2.12
C GLN A 170 12.04 17.14 -1.18
N ILE A 171 11.82 17.32 0.13
CA ILE A 171 12.88 17.12 1.12
C ILE A 171 13.36 15.68 1.12
N VAL A 172 12.44 14.71 1.11
CA VAL A 172 12.78 13.28 1.13
C VAL A 172 13.56 12.87 -0.12
N GLU A 173 13.21 13.40 -1.29
CA GLU A 173 13.94 13.11 -2.53
C GLU A 173 15.41 13.54 -2.48
N THR A 174 15.73 14.55 -1.66
CA THR A 174 17.12 14.99 -1.45
C THR A 174 17.82 14.26 -0.29
N GLN A 175 17.10 13.53 0.54
CA GLN A 175 17.65 12.76 1.67
C GLN A 175 18.00 11.35 1.24
N LYS A 176 19.03 10.79 1.88
CA LYS A 176 19.49 9.41 1.62
C LYS A 176 19.07 8.39 2.71
N ASN A 177 18.57 8.87 3.85
CA ASN A 177 18.26 8.01 5.00
C ASN A 177 17.19 8.63 5.91
N SER A 178 16.00 8.90 5.35
CA SER A 178 14.85 9.41 6.09
C SER A 178 13.79 8.34 6.33
N ILE A 179 12.92 8.57 7.32
CA ILE A 179 11.74 7.73 7.56
C ILE A 179 10.49 8.59 7.39
N ILE A 180 9.52 8.07 6.64
CA ILE A 180 8.22 8.70 6.43
C ILE A 180 7.16 7.77 7.01
N VAL A 181 6.43 8.22 8.01
CA VAL A 181 5.29 7.51 8.58
C VAL A 181 4.02 8.09 7.97
N ALA A 182 3.38 7.37 7.06
CA ALA A 182 2.30 7.89 6.23
C ALA A 182 1.03 7.05 6.29
N SER A 183 -0.14 7.70 6.15
CA SER A 183 -1.41 6.98 6.04
C SER A 183 -1.58 6.36 4.65
N LEU A 184 -2.10 5.14 4.61
CA LEU A 184 -2.41 4.41 3.37
C LEU A 184 -3.29 5.23 2.41
N GLY A 185 -4.31 5.91 2.95
CA GLY A 185 -5.22 6.73 2.14
C GLY A 185 -4.52 7.91 1.49
N THR A 186 -3.65 8.60 2.21
CA THR A 186 -2.89 9.74 1.67
C THR A 186 -1.87 9.30 0.62
N PHE A 187 -1.24 8.16 0.83
CA PHE A 187 -0.23 7.65 -0.09
C PHE A 187 -0.83 7.12 -1.40
N SER A 188 -2.01 6.49 -1.33
CA SER A 188 -2.72 5.97 -2.52
C SER A 188 -3.22 7.07 -3.48
N THR A 189 -3.31 8.32 -3.03
CA THR A 189 -3.77 9.46 -3.83
C THR A 189 -2.66 10.22 -4.56
N GLY A 190 -1.51 9.60 -4.81
CA GLY A 190 -0.53 10.13 -5.76
C GLY A 190 0.73 10.76 -5.17
N ILE A 191 1.13 10.41 -3.94
CA ILE A 191 2.48 10.76 -3.48
C ILE A 191 3.48 9.83 -4.16
N ASN A 192 4.14 10.33 -5.19
CA ASN A 192 5.23 9.64 -5.87
C ASN A 192 6.57 10.10 -5.23
N ILE A 193 7.17 9.25 -4.42
CA ILE A 193 8.50 9.52 -3.81
C ILE A 193 9.54 8.76 -4.61
N ARG A 194 10.46 9.50 -5.23
CA ARG A 194 11.67 8.93 -5.80
C ARG A 194 12.65 8.55 -4.69
N ASN A 195 13.59 7.66 -4.97
CA ASN A 195 14.60 7.22 -4.00
C ASN A 195 14.01 6.55 -2.75
N LEU A 196 12.93 5.77 -2.93
CA LEU A 196 12.35 4.97 -1.86
C LEU A 196 12.97 3.57 -1.89
N HIS A 197 13.68 3.21 -0.82
CA HIS A 197 14.41 1.95 -0.71
C HIS A 197 13.62 0.88 0.05
N ASN A 198 12.90 1.31 1.09
CA ASN A 198 12.16 0.38 1.96
C ASN A 198 10.72 0.84 2.16
N ILE A 199 9.81 -0.12 2.19
CA ILE A 199 8.40 0.09 2.48
C ILE A 199 8.00 -0.90 3.57
N ILE A 200 7.36 -0.43 4.64
CA ILE A 200 6.83 -1.27 5.71
C ILE A 200 5.32 -1.14 5.74
N PHE A 201 4.63 -2.24 5.48
CA PHE A 201 3.20 -2.33 5.68
C PHE A 201 2.91 -2.59 7.17
N ALA A 202 2.74 -1.52 7.95
CA ALA A 202 2.56 -1.58 9.40
C ALA A 202 1.14 -1.97 9.82
N SER A 203 0.12 -1.73 8.99
CA SER A 203 -1.27 -2.09 9.32
C SER A 203 -1.71 -3.36 8.62
N PRO A 204 -2.45 -4.26 9.30
CA PRO A 204 -2.97 -5.49 8.70
C PRO A 204 -4.22 -5.19 7.83
N SER A 205 -4.05 -4.67 6.64
CA SER A 205 -5.15 -4.26 5.77
C SER A 205 -5.19 -5.03 4.46
N LYS A 206 -6.38 -5.43 4.04
CA LYS A 206 -6.63 -6.00 2.71
C LYS A 206 -6.41 -4.98 1.59
N SER A 207 -6.67 -3.70 1.85
CA SER A 207 -6.51 -2.62 0.87
C SER A 207 -5.05 -2.30 0.50
N GLN A 208 -4.07 -2.84 1.24
CA GLN A 208 -2.63 -2.70 0.95
C GLN A 208 -2.26 -3.19 -0.46
N VAL A 209 -3.00 -4.11 -1.01
CA VAL A 209 -2.79 -4.58 -2.39
C VAL A 209 -2.92 -3.48 -3.42
N ARG A 210 -3.91 -2.60 -3.27
CA ARG A 210 -4.09 -1.46 -4.17
C ARG A 210 -2.93 -0.48 -4.04
N VAL A 211 -2.46 -0.29 -2.81
CA VAL A 211 -1.28 0.55 -2.53
C VAL A 211 -0.03 -0.09 -3.14
N LEU A 212 0.13 -1.41 -3.02
CA LEU A 212 1.25 -2.12 -3.65
C LEU A 212 1.28 -1.94 -5.17
N GLN A 213 0.13 -2.05 -5.82
CA GLN A 213 0.00 -1.85 -7.26
C GLN A 213 0.32 -0.39 -7.66
N SER A 214 -0.08 0.59 -6.84
CA SER A 214 0.27 1.99 -7.04
C SER A 214 1.75 2.23 -6.81
N ILE A 215 2.32 1.68 -5.74
CA ILE A 215 3.75 1.79 -5.41
C ILE A 215 4.61 1.07 -6.46
N GLY A 216 4.28 -0.16 -6.83
CA GLY A 216 5.04 -0.95 -7.79
C GLY A 216 5.18 -0.27 -9.16
N ARG A 217 4.24 0.62 -9.51
CA ARG A 217 4.32 1.44 -10.74
C ARG A 217 5.04 2.76 -10.56
N SER A 218 5.10 3.24 -9.32
CA SER A 218 5.75 4.50 -8.95
C SER A 218 7.19 4.30 -8.51
N LEU A 219 7.59 3.05 -8.23
CA LEU A 219 8.97 2.72 -7.87
C LEU A 219 9.86 2.91 -9.11
N ARG A 220 10.41 4.10 -9.21
CA ARG A 220 11.52 4.33 -10.13
C ARG A 220 12.80 3.81 -9.49
N LYS A 221 13.73 3.37 -10.32
CA LYS A 221 15.09 3.06 -9.83
C LYS A 221 15.59 4.24 -9.00
N SER A 222 16.11 3.95 -7.83
CA SER A 222 16.82 4.94 -7.04
C SER A 222 18.04 5.42 -7.79
N ASP A 223 18.55 6.62 -7.47
CA ASP A 223 19.71 7.19 -8.16
C ASP A 223 20.96 6.30 -8.06
N ASP A 224 21.03 5.42 -7.09
CA ASP A 224 22.09 4.41 -6.91
C ASP A 224 21.79 3.07 -7.62
N GLY A 225 20.67 2.97 -8.33
CA GLY A 225 20.25 1.76 -9.05
C GLY A 225 19.73 0.62 -8.15
N SER A 226 19.55 0.86 -6.85
CA SER A 226 19.06 -0.17 -5.91
C SER A 226 17.59 -0.52 -6.13
N ASP A 227 17.26 -1.78 -5.89
CA ASP A 227 15.88 -2.28 -5.87
C ASP A 227 15.19 -1.88 -4.56
N ALA A 228 13.86 -1.74 -4.62
CA ALA A 228 13.07 -1.47 -3.43
C ALA A 228 12.69 -2.77 -2.71
N THR A 229 12.58 -2.71 -1.37
CA THR A 229 12.15 -3.84 -0.54
C THR A 229 10.88 -3.48 0.23
N LEU A 230 9.86 -4.34 0.10
CA LEU A 230 8.65 -4.29 0.90
C LEU A 230 8.73 -5.26 2.07
N TYR A 231 8.49 -4.78 3.27
CA TYR A 231 8.28 -5.57 4.48
C TYR A 231 6.79 -5.60 4.81
N ASP A 232 6.15 -6.73 4.53
CA ASP A 232 4.73 -6.95 4.77
C ASP A 232 4.51 -7.62 6.12
N ILE A 233 4.03 -6.88 7.10
CA ILE A 233 3.77 -7.40 8.45
C ILE A 233 2.45 -8.17 8.43
N ALA A 234 2.55 -9.48 8.71
CA ALA A 234 1.43 -10.40 8.82
C ALA A 234 1.29 -10.89 10.26
N ASP A 235 0.08 -10.96 10.76
CA ASP A 235 -0.20 -11.26 12.17
C ASP A 235 -0.87 -12.64 12.33
N ASP A 236 -0.14 -13.60 12.92
CA ASP A 236 -0.61 -14.96 13.18
C ASP A 236 -1.15 -15.11 14.61
N LEU A 237 -2.46 -14.95 14.73
CA LEU A 237 -3.24 -15.19 15.94
C LEU A 237 -4.08 -16.48 15.83
N HIS A 238 -3.81 -17.35 14.85
CA HIS A 238 -4.62 -18.57 14.67
C HIS A 238 -4.55 -19.48 15.91
N TRP A 239 -5.68 -20.09 16.20
CA TRP A 239 -5.79 -21.07 17.27
C TRP A 239 -6.52 -22.32 16.81
N LYS A 240 -5.86 -23.48 16.89
CA LYS A 240 -6.34 -24.77 16.36
C LYS A 240 -6.67 -24.64 14.86
N SER A 241 -7.90 -24.96 14.46
CA SER A 241 -8.36 -24.87 13.07
C SER A 241 -8.90 -23.49 12.69
N ARG A 242 -8.92 -22.52 13.61
CA ARG A 242 -9.48 -21.19 13.34
C ARG A 242 -8.37 -20.21 12.98
N GLU A 243 -8.34 -19.81 11.73
CA GLU A 243 -7.51 -18.70 11.26
C GLU A 243 -8.12 -17.36 11.71
N ASN A 244 -7.27 -16.41 12.04
CA ASN A 244 -7.69 -15.06 12.32
C ASN A 244 -7.84 -14.23 11.02
N PHE A 245 -8.66 -13.17 11.08
CA PHE A 245 -9.01 -12.37 9.89
C PHE A 245 -7.80 -11.74 9.20
N THR A 246 -6.87 -11.18 9.96
CA THR A 246 -5.70 -10.52 9.40
C THR A 246 -4.71 -11.51 8.79
N LEU A 247 -4.63 -12.74 9.28
CA LEU A 247 -3.88 -13.82 8.67
C LEU A 247 -4.48 -14.21 7.30
N THR A 248 -5.81 -14.36 7.22
CA THR A 248 -6.51 -14.59 5.95
C THR A 248 -6.25 -13.46 4.95
N HIS A 249 -6.27 -12.19 5.40
CA HIS A 249 -5.94 -11.06 4.54
C HIS A 249 -4.48 -11.10 4.04
N SER A 250 -3.54 -11.55 4.86
CA SER A 250 -2.15 -11.71 4.42
C SER A 250 -1.99 -12.83 3.38
N ALA A 251 -2.70 -13.94 3.55
CA ALA A 251 -2.73 -15.02 2.56
C ALA A 251 -3.29 -14.54 1.21
N GLU A 252 -4.30 -13.65 1.22
CA GLU A 252 -4.81 -13.03 -0.02
C GLU A 252 -3.77 -12.11 -0.67
N ARG A 253 -2.99 -11.35 0.11
CA ARG A 253 -1.89 -10.54 -0.42
C ARG A 253 -0.83 -11.40 -1.07
N ILE A 254 -0.41 -12.49 -0.43
CA ILE A 254 0.59 -13.42 -0.96
C ILE A 254 0.12 -14.03 -2.31
N LYS A 255 -1.17 -14.38 -2.44
CA LYS A 255 -1.73 -14.84 -3.73
C LYS A 255 -1.55 -13.79 -4.84
N ILE A 256 -1.65 -12.51 -4.50
CA ILE A 256 -1.44 -11.43 -5.46
C ILE A 256 0.03 -11.26 -5.78
N TYR A 257 0.94 -11.38 -4.80
CA TYR A 257 2.38 -11.37 -5.05
C TYR A 257 2.77 -12.47 -6.05
N ALA A 258 2.24 -13.67 -5.86
CA ALA A 258 2.46 -14.79 -6.77
C ALA A 258 1.86 -14.53 -8.17
N LYS A 259 0.63 -13.98 -8.24
CA LYS A 259 -0.05 -13.65 -9.51
C LYS A 259 0.71 -12.58 -10.31
N GLU A 260 1.20 -11.54 -9.63
CA GLU A 260 1.98 -10.45 -10.24
C GLU A 260 3.46 -10.83 -10.46
N GLN A 261 3.84 -12.06 -10.09
CA GLN A 261 5.20 -12.60 -10.23
C GLN A 261 6.28 -11.79 -9.48
N PHE A 262 5.94 -11.20 -8.33
CA PHE A 262 6.93 -10.61 -7.45
C PHE A 262 7.77 -11.68 -6.76
N ASN A 263 9.03 -11.39 -6.53
CA ASN A 263 9.86 -12.20 -5.64
C ASN A 263 9.43 -11.95 -4.19
N TYR A 264 9.11 -13.02 -3.46
CA TYR A 264 8.75 -12.89 -2.04
C TYR A 264 9.31 -14.04 -1.21
N ASP A 265 9.70 -13.72 0.02
CA ASP A 265 10.10 -14.65 1.06
C ASP A 265 9.21 -14.49 2.29
N ILE A 266 9.00 -15.58 3.04
CA ILE A 266 8.19 -15.57 4.27
C ILE A 266 9.11 -15.91 5.44
N HIS A 267 9.15 -15.01 6.43
CA HIS A 267 9.96 -15.14 7.64
C HIS A 267 9.06 -15.21 8.87
N GLU A 268 9.13 -16.31 9.62
CA GLU A 268 8.39 -16.42 10.89
C GLU A 268 9.18 -15.75 12.02
N ILE A 269 8.51 -14.87 12.76
CA ILE A 269 9.04 -14.13 13.90
C ILE A 269 8.16 -14.40 15.11
N LYS A 270 8.76 -14.89 16.20
CA LYS A 270 8.05 -15.07 17.47
C LYS A 270 8.06 -13.76 18.26
N LEU A 271 6.88 -13.31 18.67
CA LEU A 271 6.66 -12.14 19.52
C LEU A 271 6.75 -12.49 21.00
#